data_4c257a6c541a48b6b338f64970f7b954
#
_entry.id   4c257a6c541a48b6b338f64970f7b954
#
_cell.length_a   1.000
_cell.length_b   1.000
_cell.length_c   1.000
_cell.angle_alpha   90.00
_cell.angle_beta   90.00
_cell.angle_gamma   90.00
#
_symmetry.space_group_name_H-M   'P 1'
#
loop_
_entity.id
_entity.type
_entity.pdbx_description
1 polymer ?
#
loop_
_entity_poly.entity_id
_entity_poly.type
_entity_poly.pdbx_seq_one_letter_code
_entity_poly.pdbx_strand_id
1 'polypeptide(L)'
;MSQAPRRAGTGRALIAAGAGGATAAGSARLAYAVVGRRPPGRAGTWSRTNHRGEPVTLLEGPALVAGAIAGLVVRGSVQPAAWRQALAMAAGAAGAAAFGAYDDLAGSGDRRGFRGHIGALRHGEVTTGAVKLAGIGGTGILSAALAGGSPADVVINAGLVAGGANLLNLFDLRPGRAIKVALASGALIAAGGAVRAGRSAAPAGAAALPPVAAALALLPEDLGERAMLGDCGANALGAMLGAAAAGLPRTARIALLAGIGGLTAASEKVSFTKVIERRPALRWLDMLGRRAVDPAPDVLIPAQRRDSMETAGARTASRPDKTDPAPPDE
;
A
#
# COMPACT_ATOMS: atom_id res chain seq x y z
N MET A 1 46.36 14.25 -7.25
CA MET A 1 45.87 13.23 -6.28
C MET A 1 44.61 12.59 -6.82
N SER A 2 44.60 11.28 -6.97
CA SER A 2 43.71 10.44 -7.80
C SER A 2 42.25 10.49 -7.40
N GLN A 3 41.33 10.99 -8.26
CA GLN A 3 39.87 10.89 -8.14
C GLN A 3 39.30 9.63 -8.82
N ALA A 4 40.16 8.79 -9.41
CA ALA A 4 39.72 7.62 -10.19
C ALA A 4 38.97 6.53 -9.41
N PRO A 5 39.34 6.09 -8.20
CA PRO A 5 38.66 4.99 -7.52
C PRO A 5 37.25 5.34 -7.03
N ARG A 6 36.96 6.64 -6.79
CA ARG A 6 35.62 7.08 -6.32
C ARG A 6 34.59 7.11 -7.44
N ARG A 7 34.97 7.44 -8.68
CA ARG A 7 34.07 7.42 -9.86
C ARG A 7 33.69 6.00 -10.26
N ALA A 8 34.61 5.02 -10.15
CA ALA A 8 34.35 3.61 -10.43
C ALA A 8 33.28 3.00 -9.50
N GLY A 9 33.31 3.37 -8.20
CA GLY A 9 32.32 2.90 -7.23
C GLY A 9 30.90 3.40 -7.51
N THR A 10 30.75 4.66 -7.92
CA THR A 10 29.43 5.24 -8.25
C THR A 10 28.86 4.62 -9.53
N GLY A 11 29.67 4.43 -10.57
CA GLY A 11 29.24 3.79 -11.81
C GLY A 11 28.74 2.36 -11.58
N ARG A 12 29.48 1.57 -10.78
CA ARG A 12 29.07 0.20 -10.42
C ARG A 12 27.76 0.16 -9.63
N ALA A 13 27.54 1.13 -8.74
CA ALA A 13 26.29 1.22 -7.97
C ALA A 13 25.08 1.53 -8.87
N LEU A 14 25.23 2.41 -9.86
CA LEU A 14 24.18 2.73 -10.82
C LEU A 14 23.87 1.54 -11.74
N ILE A 15 24.92 0.82 -12.22
CA ILE A 15 24.74 -0.42 -13.01
C ILE A 15 24.01 -1.46 -12.18
N ALA A 16 24.42 -1.67 -10.92
CA ALA A 16 23.76 -2.64 -10.02
C ALA A 16 22.31 -2.28 -9.75
N ALA A 17 22.01 -0.99 -9.57
CA ALA A 17 20.64 -0.53 -9.35
C ALA A 17 19.81 -0.73 -10.62
N GLY A 18 20.33 -0.38 -11.80
CA GLY A 18 19.65 -0.57 -13.08
C GLY A 18 19.37 -2.05 -13.39
N ALA A 19 20.41 -2.91 -13.24
CA ALA A 19 20.27 -4.36 -13.42
C ALA A 19 19.26 -4.96 -12.44
N GLY A 20 19.36 -4.58 -11.15
CA GLY A 20 18.41 -5.00 -10.12
C GLY A 20 16.99 -4.53 -10.41
N GLY A 21 16.80 -3.29 -10.86
CA GLY A 21 15.50 -2.74 -11.24
C GLY A 21 14.88 -3.46 -12.44
N ALA A 22 15.66 -3.67 -13.52
CA ALA A 22 15.21 -4.39 -14.71
C ALA A 22 14.81 -5.83 -14.37
N THR A 23 15.64 -6.53 -13.56
CA THR A 23 15.33 -7.88 -13.08
C THR A 23 14.06 -7.87 -12.23
N ALA A 24 13.91 -6.92 -11.32
CA ALA A 24 12.73 -6.82 -10.46
C ALA A 24 11.45 -6.66 -11.30
N ALA A 25 11.45 -5.75 -12.27
CA ALA A 25 10.32 -5.51 -13.15
C ALA A 25 9.96 -6.76 -13.99
N GLY A 26 10.96 -7.36 -14.65
CA GLY A 26 10.75 -8.55 -15.47
C GLY A 26 10.29 -9.75 -14.66
N SER A 27 10.91 -9.99 -13.50
CA SER A 27 10.53 -11.10 -12.61
C SER A 27 9.15 -10.91 -11.99
N ALA A 28 8.76 -9.68 -11.65
CA ALA A 28 7.41 -9.38 -11.13
C ALA A 28 6.33 -9.70 -12.18
N ARG A 29 6.53 -9.26 -13.41
CA ARG A 29 5.62 -9.58 -14.53
C ARG A 29 5.54 -11.07 -14.80
N LEU A 30 6.70 -11.74 -14.85
CA LEU A 30 6.75 -13.19 -15.03
C LEU A 30 6.03 -13.92 -13.90
N ALA A 31 6.34 -13.57 -12.64
CA ALA A 31 5.69 -14.16 -11.46
C ALA A 31 4.18 -13.96 -11.53
N TYR A 32 3.69 -12.75 -11.82
CA TYR A 32 2.27 -12.47 -11.96
C TYR A 32 1.61 -13.34 -13.05
N ALA A 33 2.26 -13.48 -14.22
CA ALA A 33 1.75 -14.32 -15.29
C ALA A 33 1.71 -15.82 -14.92
N VAL A 34 2.71 -16.30 -14.18
CA VAL A 34 2.79 -17.70 -13.74
C VAL A 34 1.74 -18.00 -12.68
N VAL A 35 1.69 -17.20 -11.60
CA VAL A 35 0.72 -17.42 -10.52
C VAL A 35 -0.71 -17.16 -10.96
N GLY A 36 -0.93 -16.27 -11.93
CA GLY A 36 -2.25 -16.03 -12.53
C GLY A 36 -2.78 -17.24 -13.32
N ARG A 37 -1.89 -18.02 -13.95
CA ARG A 37 -2.26 -19.27 -14.64
C ARG A 37 -2.46 -20.45 -13.69
N ARG A 38 -1.74 -20.49 -12.59
CA ARG A 38 -1.78 -21.55 -11.57
C ARG A 38 -1.73 -20.94 -10.18
N PRO A 39 -2.85 -20.38 -9.70
CA PRO A 39 -2.91 -19.77 -8.38
C PRO A 39 -2.56 -20.81 -7.29
N PRO A 40 -1.75 -20.44 -6.29
CA PRO A 40 -1.48 -21.31 -5.16
C PRO A 40 -2.78 -21.58 -4.37
N GLY A 41 -3.04 -22.85 -4.02
CA GLY A 41 -4.22 -23.20 -3.24
C GLY A 41 -5.50 -23.36 -4.09
N ARG A 42 -6.66 -23.00 -3.51
CA ARG A 42 -7.98 -23.14 -4.16
C ARG A 42 -8.31 -21.92 -5.01
N ALA A 43 -9.18 -22.09 -6.03
CA ALA A 43 -9.55 -21.04 -7.00
C ALA A 43 -10.11 -19.79 -6.33
N GLY A 44 -10.68 -19.66 -5.30
CA GLY A 44 -11.20 -18.43 -4.65
C GLY A 44 -10.26 -17.81 -3.61
N THR A 45 -9.15 -18.47 -3.27
CA THR A 45 -8.26 -18.06 -2.17
C THR A 45 -7.74 -16.62 -2.32
N TRP A 46 -7.41 -16.24 -3.54
CA TRP A 46 -6.81 -14.96 -3.88
C TRP A 46 -7.80 -13.95 -4.48
N SER A 47 -9.10 -14.27 -4.46
CA SER A 47 -10.12 -13.37 -4.99
C SER A 47 -10.64 -12.44 -3.90
N ARG A 48 -10.81 -11.18 -4.23
CA ARG A 48 -11.46 -10.15 -3.39
C ARG A 48 -12.41 -9.33 -4.24
N THR A 49 -13.24 -8.53 -3.58
CA THR A 49 -14.14 -7.59 -4.23
C THR A 49 -13.56 -6.19 -4.06
N ASN A 50 -13.39 -5.46 -5.18
CA ASN A 50 -12.91 -4.08 -5.18
C ASN A 50 -13.99 -3.10 -4.68
N HIS A 51 -13.66 -1.82 -4.64
CA HIS A 51 -14.56 -0.75 -4.20
C HIS A 51 -15.75 -0.50 -5.15
N ARG A 52 -15.77 -1.14 -6.34
CA ARG A 52 -16.89 -1.11 -7.31
C ARG A 52 -17.76 -2.36 -7.23
N GLY A 53 -17.43 -3.33 -6.37
CA GLY A 53 -18.11 -4.61 -6.32
C GLY A 53 -17.63 -5.64 -7.35
N GLU A 54 -16.53 -5.35 -8.07
CA GLU A 54 -15.96 -6.24 -9.08
C GLU A 54 -14.91 -7.19 -8.46
N PRO A 55 -14.77 -8.43 -8.97
CA PRO A 55 -13.74 -9.34 -8.50
C PRO A 55 -12.35 -8.90 -8.95
N VAL A 56 -11.39 -8.92 -8.02
CA VAL A 56 -9.97 -8.65 -8.26
C VAL A 56 -9.12 -9.73 -7.60
N THR A 57 -7.90 -9.93 -8.11
CA THR A 57 -6.97 -10.89 -7.51
C THR A 57 -5.94 -10.20 -6.61
N LEU A 58 -5.55 -10.87 -5.50
CA LEU A 58 -4.43 -10.48 -4.62
C LEU A 58 -3.08 -11.01 -5.08
N LEU A 59 -2.99 -11.70 -6.24
CA LEU A 59 -1.75 -12.31 -6.73
C LEU A 59 -0.69 -11.28 -7.13
N GLU A 60 -1.06 -10.02 -7.22
CA GLU A 60 -0.13 -8.91 -7.46
C GLU A 60 0.90 -8.78 -6.32
N GLY A 61 0.46 -8.89 -5.06
CA GLY A 61 1.34 -8.82 -3.91
C GLY A 61 2.48 -9.85 -3.93
N PRO A 62 2.18 -11.14 -3.96
CA PRO A 62 3.21 -12.19 -4.09
C PRO A 62 4.13 -12.00 -5.31
N ALA A 63 3.59 -11.57 -6.45
CA ALA A 63 4.37 -11.34 -7.66
C ALA A 63 5.34 -10.15 -7.50
N LEU A 64 4.88 -9.06 -6.88
CA LEU A 64 5.71 -7.91 -6.53
C LEU A 64 6.88 -8.33 -5.63
N VAL A 65 6.59 -9.08 -4.57
CA VAL A 65 7.60 -9.53 -3.59
C VAL A 65 8.65 -10.41 -4.27
N ALA A 66 8.22 -11.39 -5.07
CA ALA A 66 9.14 -12.27 -5.81
C ALA A 66 10.05 -11.47 -6.76
N GLY A 67 9.46 -10.56 -7.51
CA GLY A 67 10.21 -9.69 -8.43
C GLY A 67 11.20 -8.78 -7.72
N ALA A 68 10.77 -8.11 -6.65
CA ALA A 68 11.61 -7.21 -5.88
C ALA A 68 12.79 -7.95 -5.24
N ILE A 69 12.57 -9.13 -4.64
CA ILE A 69 13.63 -9.96 -4.06
C ILE A 69 14.64 -10.40 -5.15
N ALA A 70 14.16 -10.85 -6.30
CA ALA A 70 15.04 -11.20 -7.42
C ALA A 70 15.94 -10.02 -7.85
N GLY A 71 15.36 -8.82 -7.94
CA GLY A 71 16.12 -7.59 -8.23
C GLY A 71 17.12 -7.22 -7.14
N LEU A 72 16.79 -7.40 -5.87
CA LEU A 72 17.71 -7.18 -4.75
C LEU A 72 18.89 -8.15 -4.78
N VAL A 73 18.66 -9.41 -5.13
CA VAL A 73 19.72 -10.42 -5.30
C VAL A 73 20.68 -10.01 -6.41
N VAL A 74 20.16 -9.64 -7.59
CA VAL A 74 21.01 -9.18 -8.71
C VAL A 74 21.79 -7.93 -8.33
N ARG A 75 21.14 -6.95 -7.66
CA ARG A 75 21.83 -5.75 -7.18
C ARG A 75 22.99 -6.11 -6.24
N GLY A 76 22.78 -7.02 -5.29
CA GLY A 76 23.81 -7.47 -4.36
C GLY A 76 24.95 -8.21 -5.06
N SER A 77 24.64 -9.04 -6.04
CA SER A 77 25.62 -9.79 -6.83
C SER A 77 26.49 -8.89 -7.69
N VAL A 78 25.90 -7.88 -8.33
CA VAL A 78 26.65 -6.88 -9.13
C VAL A 78 27.47 -5.95 -8.25
N GLN A 79 26.97 -5.59 -7.08
CA GLN A 79 27.65 -4.72 -6.09
C GLN A 79 27.72 -5.41 -4.73
N PRO A 80 28.76 -6.19 -4.43
CA PRO A 80 28.89 -6.94 -3.18
C PRO A 80 28.78 -6.08 -1.90
N ALA A 81 29.23 -4.83 -1.94
CA ALA A 81 29.05 -3.89 -0.83
C ALA A 81 27.57 -3.56 -0.51
N ALA A 82 26.67 -3.82 -1.43
CA ALA A 82 25.22 -3.64 -1.24
C ALA A 82 24.52 -4.89 -0.69
N TRP A 83 25.21 -6.04 -0.59
CA TRP A 83 24.60 -7.34 -0.26
C TRP A 83 23.92 -7.33 1.10
N ARG A 84 24.56 -6.75 2.10
CA ARG A 84 23.99 -6.65 3.45
C ARG A 84 22.67 -5.89 3.47
N GLN A 85 22.60 -4.77 2.76
CA GLN A 85 21.35 -4.00 2.61
C GLN A 85 20.31 -4.77 1.81
N ALA A 86 20.71 -5.44 0.72
CA ALA A 86 19.81 -6.25 -0.09
C ALA A 86 19.19 -7.39 0.74
N LEU A 87 19.98 -8.07 1.58
CA LEU A 87 19.51 -9.11 2.48
C LEU A 87 18.53 -8.56 3.53
N ALA A 88 18.86 -7.42 4.14
CA ALA A 88 17.97 -6.76 5.10
C ALA A 88 16.62 -6.39 4.47
N MET A 89 16.63 -5.83 3.26
CA MET A 89 15.43 -5.50 2.50
C MET A 89 14.63 -6.75 2.13
N ALA A 90 15.29 -7.82 1.68
CA ALA A 90 14.64 -9.08 1.33
C ALA A 90 14.00 -9.75 2.54
N ALA A 91 14.67 -9.75 3.70
CA ALA A 91 14.11 -10.27 4.95
C ALA A 91 12.90 -9.44 5.41
N GLY A 92 12.99 -8.11 5.34
CA GLY A 92 11.88 -7.21 5.60
C GLY A 92 10.68 -7.45 4.68
N ALA A 93 10.94 -7.63 3.39
CA ALA A 93 9.91 -7.95 2.40
C ALA A 93 9.23 -9.28 2.67
N ALA A 94 10.03 -10.34 2.86
CA ALA A 94 9.51 -11.70 3.06
C ALA A 94 8.65 -11.81 4.34
N GLY A 95 9.12 -11.25 5.46
CA GLY A 95 8.38 -11.26 6.70
C GLY A 95 7.11 -10.42 6.64
N ALA A 96 7.19 -9.18 6.12
CA ALA A 96 6.01 -8.32 5.97
C ALA A 96 4.98 -8.92 5.00
N ALA A 97 5.45 -9.56 3.91
CA ALA A 97 4.59 -10.29 2.98
C ALA A 97 3.91 -11.49 3.64
N ALA A 98 4.64 -12.28 4.42
CA ALA A 98 4.10 -13.47 5.08
C ALA A 98 2.98 -13.12 6.07
N PHE A 99 3.21 -12.12 6.93
CA PHE A 99 2.19 -11.66 7.88
C PHE A 99 1.05 -10.91 7.19
N GLY A 100 1.33 -10.17 6.10
CA GLY A 100 0.30 -9.55 5.26
C GLY A 100 -0.58 -10.58 4.56
N ALA A 101 0.02 -11.60 3.93
CA ALA A 101 -0.70 -12.69 3.31
C ALA A 101 -1.54 -13.49 4.32
N TYR A 102 -1.02 -13.70 5.53
CA TYR A 102 -1.80 -14.33 6.61
C TYR A 102 -3.06 -13.53 6.91
N ASP A 103 -2.95 -12.19 7.04
CA ASP A 103 -4.12 -11.33 7.28
C ASP A 103 -5.07 -11.29 6.07
N ASP A 104 -4.53 -11.24 4.86
CA ASP A 104 -5.31 -11.34 3.62
C ASP A 104 -6.13 -12.64 3.55
N LEU A 105 -5.58 -13.77 3.98
CA LEU A 105 -6.19 -15.08 3.81
C LEU A 105 -7.04 -15.52 5.00
N ALA A 106 -6.70 -15.09 6.22
CA ALA A 106 -7.34 -15.51 7.46
C ALA A 106 -8.13 -14.41 8.16
N GLY A 107 -8.01 -13.14 7.72
CA GLY A 107 -8.68 -11.99 8.35
C GLY A 107 -10.19 -12.00 8.12
N SER A 108 -10.99 -11.87 9.19
CA SER A 108 -12.46 -11.74 9.11
C SER A 108 -12.93 -10.32 8.77
N GLY A 109 -12.06 -9.32 8.89
CA GLY A 109 -12.39 -7.91 8.67
C GLY A 109 -13.26 -7.24 9.75
N ASP A 110 -13.66 -7.97 10.78
CA ASP A 110 -14.64 -7.51 11.79
C ASP A 110 -14.07 -6.48 12.77
N ARG A 111 -12.76 -6.49 12.98
CA ARG A 111 -12.09 -5.55 13.90
C ARG A 111 -11.03 -4.76 13.15
N ARG A 112 -11.21 -3.44 13.06
CA ARG A 112 -10.34 -2.53 12.30
C ARG A 112 -9.66 -1.52 13.23
N GLY A 113 -8.45 -1.10 12.81
CA GLY A 113 -7.66 -0.09 13.49
C GLY A 113 -6.91 -0.59 14.73
N PHE A 114 -5.89 0.16 15.11
CA PHE A 114 -4.98 -0.19 16.22
C PHE A 114 -5.72 -0.35 17.57
N ARG A 115 -6.71 0.53 17.82
CA ARG A 115 -7.53 0.50 19.05
C ARG A 115 -8.39 -0.75 19.14
N GLY A 116 -8.92 -1.25 18.02
CA GLY A 116 -9.72 -2.48 17.97
C GLY A 116 -8.90 -3.71 18.37
N HIS A 117 -7.68 -3.81 17.87
CA HIS A 117 -6.76 -4.92 18.18
C HIS A 117 -6.26 -4.88 19.64
N ILE A 118 -5.93 -3.70 20.17
CA ILE A 118 -5.56 -3.56 21.59
C ILE A 118 -6.74 -3.87 22.50
N GLY A 119 -7.95 -3.42 22.13
CA GLY A 119 -9.18 -3.74 22.87
C GLY A 119 -9.40 -5.25 22.96
N ALA A 120 -9.31 -5.97 21.84
CA ALA A 120 -9.42 -7.42 21.78
C ALA A 120 -8.38 -8.13 22.66
N LEU A 121 -7.11 -7.70 22.56
CA LEU A 121 -6.02 -8.28 23.34
C LEU A 121 -6.22 -8.10 24.87
N ARG A 122 -6.79 -6.98 25.31
CA ARG A 122 -7.16 -6.77 26.72
C ARG A 122 -8.22 -7.73 27.22
N HIS A 123 -9.02 -8.32 26.32
CA HIS A 123 -10.01 -9.35 26.63
C HIS A 123 -9.50 -10.77 26.34
N GLY A 124 -8.17 -10.94 26.14
CA GLY A 124 -7.55 -12.24 25.88
C GLY A 124 -7.72 -12.76 24.44
N GLU A 125 -8.25 -11.95 23.51
CA GLU A 125 -8.47 -12.35 22.12
C GLU A 125 -7.32 -11.87 21.22
N VAL A 126 -6.60 -12.82 20.62
CA VAL A 126 -5.56 -12.53 19.61
C VAL A 126 -6.20 -12.48 18.23
N THR A 127 -6.28 -11.28 17.66
CA THR A 127 -6.80 -11.08 16.30
C THR A 127 -5.71 -11.30 15.25
N THR A 128 -6.09 -11.62 13.99
CA THR A 128 -5.14 -11.71 12.86
C THR A 128 -4.36 -10.42 12.67
N GLY A 129 -5.02 -9.26 12.81
CA GLY A 129 -4.37 -7.96 12.74
C GLY A 129 -3.36 -7.73 13.87
N ALA A 130 -3.59 -8.23 15.10
CA ALA A 130 -2.61 -8.18 16.19
C ALA A 130 -1.37 -9.04 15.87
N VAL A 131 -1.57 -10.25 15.33
CA VAL A 131 -0.48 -11.12 14.85
C VAL A 131 0.31 -10.43 13.74
N LYS A 132 -0.36 -9.82 12.77
CA LYS A 132 0.26 -9.04 11.70
C LYS A 132 1.12 -7.90 12.25
N LEU A 133 0.60 -7.09 13.16
CA LEU A 133 1.33 -5.97 13.75
C LEU A 133 2.58 -6.44 14.51
N ALA A 134 2.46 -7.48 15.34
CA ALA A 134 3.59 -8.05 16.08
C ALA A 134 4.63 -8.67 15.12
N GLY A 135 4.16 -9.41 14.11
CA GLY A 135 5.01 -10.04 13.11
C GLY A 135 5.76 -9.04 12.24
N ILE A 136 5.10 -7.98 11.77
CA ILE A 136 5.75 -6.90 11.01
C ILE A 136 6.73 -6.13 11.91
N GLY A 137 6.39 -5.90 13.18
CA GLY A 137 7.29 -5.29 14.15
C GLY A 137 8.57 -6.12 14.35
N GLY A 138 8.43 -7.43 14.60
CA GLY A 138 9.55 -8.37 14.71
C GLY A 138 10.39 -8.45 13.43
N THR A 139 9.72 -8.45 12.26
CA THR A 139 10.37 -8.40 10.95
C THR A 139 11.18 -7.11 10.78
N GLY A 140 10.64 -5.97 11.25
CA GLY A 140 11.35 -4.68 11.22
C GLY A 140 12.64 -4.74 12.05
N ILE A 141 12.59 -5.32 13.25
CA ILE A 141 13.78 -5.51 14.10
C ILE A 141 14.81 -6.42 13.42
N LEU A 142 14.38 -7.56 12.86
CA LEU A 142 15.27 -8.48 12.13
C LEU A 142 15.93 -7.78 10.93
N SER A 143 15.15 -7.12 10.10
CA SER A 143 15.66 -6.37 8.94
C SER A 143 16.68 -5.31 9.36
N ALA A 144 16.37 -4.53 10.40
CA ALA A 144 17.27 -3.50 10.92
C ALA A 144 18.56 -4.07 11.52
N ALA A 145 18.47 -5.17 12.23
CA ALA A 145 19.63 -5.87 12.78
C ALA A 145 20.56 -6.41 11.68
N LEU A 146 19.97 -6.99 10.61
CA LEU A 146 20.71 -7.41 9.42
C LEU A 146 21.38 -6.22 8.71
N ALA A 147 20.72 -5.07 8.62
CA ALA A 147 21.33 -3.85 8.08
C ALA A 147 22.48 -3.35 8.95
N GLY A 148 22.42 -3.55 10.26
CA GLY A 148 23.43 -3.15 11.25
C GLY A 148 23.37 -1.68 11.61
N GLY A 149 24.34 -1.26 12.42
CA GLY A 149 24.44 0.08 12.96
C GLY A 149 24.50 0.08 14.48
N SER A 150 24.41 1.26 15.11
CA SER A 150 24.28 1.36 16.57
C SER A 150 22.90 0.87 17.03
N PRO A 151 22.69 0.52 18.32
CA PRO A 151 21.38 0.15 18.83
C PRO A 151 20.28 1.19 18.49
N ALA A 152 20.60 2.47 18.57
CA ALA A 152 19.67 3.54 18.18
C ALA A 152 19.34 3.51 16.68
N ASP A 153 20.31 3.17 15.81
CA ASP A 153 20.05 3.00 14.38
C ASP A 153 19.14 1.81 14.10
N VAL A 154 19.33 0.71 14.83
CA VAL A 154 18.47 -0.48 14.72
C VAL A 154 17.03 -0.13 15.10
N VAL A 155 16.80 0.59 16.20
CA VAL A 155 15.46 1.03 16.61
C VAL A 155 14.80 1.93 15.58
N ILE A 156 15.53 2.95 15.10
CA ILE A 156 15.01 3.87 14.07
C ILE A 156 14.68 3.11 12.78
N ASN A 157 15.58 2.24 12.33
CA ASN A 157 15.38 1.49 11.08
C ASN A 157 14.26 0.44 11.22
N ALA A 158 14.12 -0.22 12.35
CA ALA A 158 13.01 -1.11 12.64
C ALA A 158 11.66 -0.36 12.56
N GLY A 159 11.60 0.83 13.15
CA GLY A 159 10.44 1.70 13.05
C GLY A 159 10.14 2.14 11.61
N LEU A 160 11.16 2.44 10.81
CA LEU A 160 10.98 2.78 9.39
C LEU A 160 10.45 1.60 8.57
N VAL A 161 10.95 0.38 8.83
CA VAL A 161 10.50 -0.85 8.15
C VAL A 161 9.04 -1.15 8.52
N ALA A 162 8.75 -1.24 9.81
CA ALA A 162 7.39 -1.57 10.28
C ALA A 162 6.39 -0.45 9.98
N GLY A 163 6.78 0.79 10.22
CA GLY A 163 5.93 1.95 9.94
C GLY A 163 5.71 2.17 8.43
N GLY A 164 6.73 1.95 7.62
CA GLY A 164 6.61 1.99 6.15
C GLY A 164 5.64 0.93 5.63
N ALA A 165 5.74 -0.32 6.14
CA ALA A 165 4.80 -1.38 5.84
C ALA A 165 3.35 -0.95 6.14
N ASN A 166 3.08 -0.51 7.36
CA ASN A 166 1.76 -0.05 7.76
C ASN A 166 1.27 1.13 6.93
N LEU A 167 2.13 2.12 6.65
CA LEU A 167 1.76 3.31 5.90
C LEU A 167 1.33 2.97 4.47
N LEU A 168 2.09 2.14 3.76
CA LEU A 168 1.72 1.73 2.39
C LEU A 168 0.40 0.96 2.37
N ASN A 169 0.17 0.10 3.36
CA ASN A 169 -1.08 -0.63 3.51
C ASN A 169 -2.28 0.33 3.73
N LEU A 170 -2.12 1.40 4.49
CA LEU A 170 -3.15 2.43 4.66
C LEU A 170 -3.52 3.15 3.35
N PHE A 171 -2.63 3.17 2.36
CA PHE A 171 -2.89 3.74 1.05
C PHE A 171 -3.44 2.73 0.03
N ASP A 172 -3.38 1.42 0.30
CA ASP A 172 -3.85 0.36 -0.62
C ASP A 172 -5.39 0.17 -0.58
N LEU A 173 -6.12 1.27 -0.56
CA LEU A 173 -7.60 1.30 -0.53
C LEU A 173 -8.21 1.72 -1.86
N ARG A 174 -7.42 2.09 -2.83
CA ARG A 174 -7.85 2.53 -4.15
C ARG A 174 -6.79 2.18 -5.21
N PRO A 175 -7.20 1.89 -6.44
CA PRO A 175 -6.30 1.45 -7.51
C PRO A 175 -5.11 2.37 -7.73
N GLY A 176 -3.91 1.82 -7.77
CA GLY A 176 -2.66 2.52 -8.03
C GLY A 176 -2.16 3.45 -6.93
N ARG A 177 -2.93 3.66 -5.85
CA ARG A 177 -2.60 4.67 -4.83
C ARG A 177 -1.36 4.28 -4.04
N ALA A 178 -1.27 3.05 -3.54
CA ALA A 178 -0.12 2.58 -2.79
C ALA A 178 1.15 2.62 -3.66
N ILE A 179 1.06 2.20 -4.91
CA ILE A 179 2.21 2.25 -5.85
C ILE A 179 2.64 3.70 -6.11
N LYS A 180 1.72 4.63 -6.33
CA LYS A 180 2.05 6.06 -6.50
C LYS A 180 2.75 6.65 -5.28
N VAL A 181 2.29 6.29 -4.07
CA VAL A 181 2.96 6.69 -2.82
C VAL A 181 4.35 6.06 -2.71
N ALA A 182 4.51 4.80 -3.12
CA ALA A 182 5.79 4.12 -3.16
C ALA A 182 6.78 4.79 -4.15
N LEU A 183 6.31 5.19 -5.34
CA LEU A 183 7.11 5.95 -6.32
C LEU A 183 7.59 7.28 -5.73
N ALA A 184 6.70 8.05 -5.09
CA ALA A 184 7.04 9.31 -4.44
C ALA A 184 8.03 9.08 -3.29
N SER A 185 7.84 8.04 -2.47
CA SER A 185 8.74 7.68 -1.37
C SER A 185 10.12 7.28 -1.88
N GLY A 186 10.19 6.47 -2.95
CA GLY A 186 11.45 6.11 -3.61
C GLY A 186 12.21 7.33 -4.15
N ALA A 187 11.49 8.28 -4.76
CA ALA A 187 12.06 9.53 -5.24
C ALA A 187 12.61 10.39 -4.09
N LEU A 188 11.89 10.51 -2.97
CA LEU A 188 12.34 11.20 -1.77
C LEU A 188 13.59 10.56 -1.15
N ILE A 189 13.63 9.23 -1.07
CA ILE A 189 14.82 8.50 -0.60
C ILE A 189 16.02 8.75 -1.53
N ALA A 190 15.78 8.75 -2.84
CA ALA A 190 16.82 9.05 -3.83
C ALA A 190 17.36 10.49 -3.68
N ALA A 191 16.49 11.47 -3.55
CA ALA A 191 16.85 12.86 -3.35
C ALA A 191 17.62 13.09 -2.03
N GLY A 192 17.13 12.52 -0.92
CA GLY A 192 17.79 12.62 0.38
C GLY A 192 19.17 11.95 0.41
N GLY A 193 19.32 10.84 -0.33
CA GLY A 193 20.61 10.17 -0.51
C GLY A 193 21.59 11.00 -1.33
N ALA A 194 21.13 11.69 -2.37
CA ALA A 194 21.97 12.54 -3.20
C ALA A 194 22.54 13.74 -2.42
N VAL A 195 21.76 14.34 -1.54
CA VAL A 195 22.21 15.46 -0.67
C VAL A 195 23.35 15.02 0.25
N ARG A 196 23.30 13.81 0.80
CA ARG A 196 24.38 13.29 1.68
C ARG A 196 25.65 12.95 0.91
N ALA A 197 25.49 12.42 -0.29
CA ALA A 197 26.58 11.78 -1.00
C ALA A 197 27.68 12.78 -1.38
N GLY A 198 27.35 14.08 -1.43
CA GLY A 198 28.29 14.93 -2.13
C GLY A 198 28.70 14.14 -3.37
N ARG A 199 29.59 14.40 -4.13
CA ARG A 199 29.95 13.63 -5.33
C ARG A 199 30.50 12.17 -5.11
N SER A 200 30.36 11.56 -3.93
CA SER A 200 31.19 10.38 -3.55
C SER A 200 30.53 9.12 -3.00
N ALA A 201 29.22 9.07 -2.79
CA ALA A 201 28.57 7.85 -2.30
C ALA A 201 27.51 7.36 -3.29
N ALA A 202 27.32 6.02 -3.35
CA ALA A 202 26.21 5.45 -4.07
C ALA A 202 24.90 6.04 -3.55
N PRO A 203 24.03 6.57 -4.41
CA PRO A 203 22.82 7.23 -3.95
C PRO A 203 21.95 6.22 -3.18
N ALA A 204 21.43 6.61 -2.01
CA ALA A 204 20.51 5.78 -1.21
C ALA A 204 19.31 5.33 -2.06
N GLY A 205 18.92 6.11 -3.06
CA GLY A 205 17.91 5.77 -4.04
C GLY A 205 18.21 4.52 -4.87
N ALA A 206 19.48 4.15 -5.03
CA ALA A 206 19.85 2.90 -5.71
C ALA A 206 19.27 1.64 -5.01
N ALA A 207 19.04 1.72 -3.69
CA ALA A 207 18.41 0.63 -2.95
C ALA A 207 16.88 0.55 -3.16
N ALA A 208 16.23 1.68 -3.35
CA ALA A 208 14.79 1.73 -3.57
C ALA A 208 14.38 1.29 -5.00
N LEU A 209 15.31 1.27 -5.96
CA LEU A 209 14.98 1.02 -7.37
C LEU A 209 14.37 -0.38 -7.61
N PRO A 210 14.88 -1.50 -7.09
CA PRO A 210 14.27 -2.81 -7.32
C PRO A 210 12.80 -2.90 -6.85
N PRO A 211 12.42 -2.56 -5.61
CA PRO A 211 11.01 -2.61 -5.21
C PRO A 211 10.12 -1.65 -5.99
N VAL A 212 10.61 -0.44 -6.29
CA VAL A 212 9.88 0.55 -7.08
C VAL A 212 9.66 0.06 -8.51
N ALA A 213 10.67 -0.54 -9.13
CA ALA A 213 10.56 -1.08 -10.49
C ALA A 213 9.60 -2.28 -10.58
N ALA A 214 9.60 -3.16 -9.57
CA ALA A 214 8.63 -4.26 -9.48
C ALA A 214 7.20 -3.72 -9.39
N ALA A 215 6.96 -2.74 -8.51
CA ALA A 215 5.66 -2.11 -8.34
C ALA A 215 5.20 -1.37 -9.61
N LEU A 216 6.10 -0.62 -10.26
CA LEU A 216 5.80 0.09 -11.50
C LEU A 216 5.44 -0.89 -12.64
N ALA A 217 6.11 -2.05 -12.70
CA ALA A 217 5.81 -3.07 -13.70
C ALA A 217 4.40 -3.65 -13.53
N LEU A 218 3.86 -3.70 -12.33
CA LEU A 218 2.52 -4.24 -12.04
C LEU A 218 1.43 -3.15 -12.02
N LEU A 219 1.79 -1.88 -11.96
CA LEU A 219 0.86 -0.75 -11.92
C LEU A 219 -0.28 -0.80 -12.96
N PRO A 220 -0.09 -1.28 -14.21
CA PRO A 220 -1.19 -1.41 -15.17
C PRO A 220 -2.28 -2.40 -14.74
N GLU A 221 -1.95 -3.44 -13.98
CA GLU A 221 -2.92 -4.41 -13.46
C GLU A 221 -3.74 -3.81 -12.33
N ASP A 222 -3.08 -3.09 -11.42
CA ASP A 222 -3.69 -2.38 -10.29
C ASP A 222 -4.60 -1.24 -10.79
N LEU A 223 -4.09 -0.34 -11.65
CA LEU A 223 -4.89 0.74 -12.25
C LEU A 223 -6.08 0.22 -13.07
N GLY A 224 -5.92 -0.94 -13.72
CA GLY A 224 -6.97 -1.62 -14.47
C GLY A 224 -7.99 -2.34 -13.59
N GLU A 225 -7.82 -2.31 -12.28
CA GLU A 225 -8.67 -2.99 -11.29
C GLU A 225 -8.82 -4.50 -11.57
N ARG A 226 -7.77 -5.12 -12.15
CA ARG A 226 -7.70 -6.57 -12.36
C ARG A 226 -7.03 -7.28 -11.19
N ALA A 227 -6.14 -6.57 -10.50
CA ALA A 227 -5.42 -7.02 -9.34
C ALA A 227 -5.30 -5.90 -8.31
N MET A 228 -4.86 -6.22 -7.11
CA MET A 228 -4.45 -5.29 -6.06
C MET A 228 -3.30 -5.89 -5.25
N LEU A 229 -2.50 -5.03 -4.65
CA LEU A 229 -1.37 -5.47 -3.83
C LEU A 229 -1.81 -6.30 -2.63
N GLY A 230 -2.90 -5.92 -2.00
CA GLY A 230 -3.34 -6.47 -0.73
C GLY A 230 -2.33 -6.23 0.40
N ASP A 231 -2.62 -6.76 1.55
CA ASP A 231 -1.75 -6.65 2.72
C ASP A 231 -0.38 -7.29 2.47
N CYS A 232 -0.33 -8.38 1.69
CA CYS A 232 0.91 -9.03 1.28
C CYS A 232 1.86 -8.07 0.55
N GLY A 233 1.38 -7.45 -0.51
CA GLY A 233 2.20 -6.59 -1.37
C GLY A 233 2.48 -5.22 -0.78
N ALA A 234 1.46 -4.57 -0.23
CA ALA A 234 1.59 -3.23 0.33
C ALA A 234 2.52 -3.19 1.54
N ASN A 235 2.38 -4.13 2.49
CA ASN A 235 3.29 -4.21 3.63
C ASN A 235 4.73 -4.50 3.20
N ALA A 236 4.93 -5.43 2.26
CA ALA A 236 6.27 -5.77 1.78
C ALA A 236 6.95 -4.59 1.07
N LEU A 237 6.22 -3.89 0.20
CA LEU A 237 6.72 -2.73 -0.52
C LEU A 237 7.12 -1.61 0.45
N GLY A 238 6.27 -1.33 1.43
CA GLY A 238 6.54 -0.35 2.47
C GLY A 238 7.74 -0.72 3.35
N ALA A 239 7.87 -2.00 3.73
CA ALA A 239 9.01 -2.52 4.48
C ALA A 239 10.33 -2.35 3.71
N MET A 240 10.35 -2.68 2.42
CA MET A 240 11.52 -2.49 1.56
C MET A 240 11.93 -1.03 1.45
N LEU A 241 10.99 -0.11 1.27
CA LEU A 241 11.27 1.33 1.21
C LEU A 241 11.77 1.86 2.55
N GLY A 242 11.19 1.40 3.67
CA GLY A 242 11.68 1.70 5.01
C GLY A 242 13.13 1.24 5.23
N ALA A 243 13.46 0.01 4.80
CA ALA A 243 14.82 -0.52 4.85
C ALA A 243 15.79 0.21 3.89
N ALA A 244 15.33 0.65 2.71
CA ALA A 244 16.12 1.46 1.79
C ALA A 244 16.47 2.83 2.41
N ALA A 245 15.55 3.41 3.19
CA ALA A 245 15.75 4.67 3.89
C ALA A 245 16.85 4.60 4.97
N ALA A 246 17.27 3.41 5.42
CA ALA A 246 18.40 3.25 6.35
C ALA A 246 19.71 3.85 5.82
N GLY A 247 19.85 4.01 4.49
CA GLY A 247 20.98 4.70 3.86
C GLY A 247 20.99 6.23 4.02
N LEU A 248 19.92 6.84 4.53
CA LEU A 248 19.80 8.27 4.74
C LEU A 248 20.54 8.74 6.02
N PRO A 249 20.85 10.05 6.15
CA PRO A 249 21.33 10.64 7.41
C PRO A 249 20.35 10.34 8.56
N ARG A 250 20.89 10.19 9.79
CA ARG A 250 20.07 9.88 10.96
C ARG A 250 18.94 10.90 11.18
N THR A 251 19.20 12.17 10.99
CA THR A 251 18.19 13.25 11.10
C THR A 251 17.05 13.06 10.10
N ALA A 252 17.35 12.73 8.85
CA ALA A 252 16.34 12.44 7.83
C ALA A 252 15.52 11.17 8.17
N ARG A 253 16.17 10.12 8.70
CA ARG A 253 15.48 8.90 9.16
C ARG A 253 14.53 9.19 10.31
N ILE A 254 14.95 9.99 11.29
CA ILE A 254 14.10 10.42 12.41
C ILE A 254 12.92 11.25 11.89
N ALA A 255 13.15 12.19 10.99
CA ALA A 255 12.08 13.00 10.39
C ALA A 255 11.08 12.15 9.61
N LEU A 256 11.56 11.18 8.81
CA LEU A 256 10.69 10.22 8.12
C LEU A 256 9.88 9.37 9.09
N LEU A 257 10.51 8.85 10.13
CA LEU A 257 9.83 8.05 11.15
C LEU A 257 8.76 8.86 11.88
N ALA A 258 9.06 10.11 12.24
CA ALA A 258 8.10 11.02 12.84
C ALA A 258 6.93 11.32 11.87
N GLY A 259 7.21 11.53 10.58
CA GLY A 259 6.20 11.72 9.54
C GLY A 259 5.29 10.49 9.38
N ILE A 260 5.88 9.28 9.31
CA ILE A 260 5.14 8.02 9.24
C ILE A 260 4.26 7.86 10.48
N GLY A 261 4.81 8.06 11.69
CA GLY A 261 4.06 7.99 12.94
C GLY A 261 2.92 9.00 13.00
N GLY A 262 3.17 10.23 12.56
CA GLY A 262 2.16 11.30 12.45
C GLY A 262 1.02 10.95 11.51
N LEU A 263 1.33 10.42 10.30
CA LEU A 263 0.33 9.97 9.35
C LEU A 263 -0.46 8.77 9.86
N THR A 264 0.22 7.79 10.46
CA THR A 264 -0.45 6.64 11.09
C THR A 264 -1.40 7.09 12.21
N ALA A 265 -0.97 7.98 13.09
CA ALA A 265 -1.84 8.52 14.14
C ALA A 265 -3.01 9.35 13.57
N ALA A 266 -2.78 10.10 12.50
CA ALA A 266 -3.83 10.84 11.81
C ALA A 266 -4.86 9.92 11.16
N SER A 267 -4.45 8.77 10.62
CA SER A 267 -5.37 7.81 9.98
C SER A 267 -6.41 7.21 10.92
N GLU A 268 -6.13 7.18 12.24
CA GLU A 268 -7.09 6.74 13.26
C GLU A 268 -8.25 7.75 13.46
N LYS A 269 -8.06 9.00 13.04
CA LYS A 269 -9.05 10.08 13.22
C LYS A 269 -9.62 10.56 11.89
N VAL A 270 -8.87 10.46 10.81
CA VAL A 270 -9.19 11.07 9.52
C VAL A 270 -9.02 10.05 8.40
N SER A 271 -10.05 9.87 7.58
CA SER A 271 -9.97 9.04 6.39
C SER A 271 -9.12 9.71 5.30
N PHE A 272 -8.00 9.10 4.93
CA PHE A 272 -7.15 9.59 3.83
C PHE A 272 -7.91 9.68 2.51
N THR A 273 -8.82 8.74 2.23
CA THR A 273 -9.68 8.80 1.04
C THR A 273 -10.51 10.09 1.01
N LYS A 274 -11.17 10.44 2.13
CA LYS A 274 -11.95 11.69 2.20
C LYS A 274 -11.09 12.95 2.05
N VAL A 275 -9.86 12.94 2.59
CA VAL A 275 -8.93 14.08 2.45
C VAL A 275 -8.49 14.22 1.00
N ILE A 276 -8.10 13.12 0.35
CA ILE A 276 -7.67 13.12 -1.05
C ILE A 276 -8.80 13.61 -1.97
N GLU A 277 -10.01 13.11 -1.77
CA GLU A 277 -11.19 13.50 -2.57
C GLU A 277 -11.54 14.99 -2.45
N ARG A 278 -11.32 15.59 -1.27
CA ARG A 278 -11.60 17.02 -1.02
C ARG A 278 -10.54 17.98 -1.56
N ARG A 279 -9.35 17.52 -1.90
CA ARG A 279 -8.23 18.34 -2.37
C ARG A 279 -8.00 18.13 -3.87
N PRO A 280 -8.29 19.11 -4.75
CA PRO A 280 -8.26 18.92 -6.20
C PRO A 280 -6.94 18.34 -6.72
N ALA A 281 -5.80 18.85 -6.26
CA ALA A 281 -4.49 18.37 -6.67
C ALA A 281 -4.24 16.91 -6.25
N LEU A 282 -4.60 16.53 -5.02
CA LEU A 282 -4.47 15.14 -4.55
C LEU A 282 -5.42 14.21 -5.29
N ARG A 283 -6.66 14.65 -5.53
CA ARG A 283 -7.64 13.91 -6.31
C ARG A 283 -7.15 13.68 -7.75
N TRP A 284 -6.60 14.70 -8.38
CA TRP A 284 -6.04 14.57 -9.72
C TRP A 284 -4.93 13.52 -9.77
N LEU A 285 -3.97 13.56 -8.82
CA LEU A 285 -2.92 12.55 -8.71
C LEU A 285 -3.47 11.15 -8.44
N ASP A 286 -4.47 11.04 -7.57
CA ASP A 286 -5.11 9.77 -7.24
C ASP A 286 -5.80 9.16 -8.45
N MET A 287 -6.52 9.98 -9.22
CA MET A 287 -7.27 9.55 -10.41
C MET A 287 -6.38 9.28 -11.63
N LEU A 288 -5.12 9.73 -11.63
CA LEU A 288 -4.22 9.57 -12.76
C LEU A 288 -4.07 8.10 -13.16
N GLY A 289 -4.47 7.75 -14.39
CA GLY A 289 -4.38 6.41 -14.95
C GLY A 289 -5.40 5.40 -14.43
N ARG A 290 -6.31 5.77 -13.51
CA ARG A 290 -7.41 4.90 -13.07
C ARG A 290 -8.48 4.79 -14.13
N ARG A 291 -9.26 3.72 -14.10
CA ARG A 291 -10.46 3.56 -14.91
C ARG A 291 -11.42 4.73 -14.65
N ALA A 292 -12.06 5.20 -15.70
CA ALA A 292 -13.13 6.20 -15.57
C ALA A 292 -14.21 5.68 -14.61
N VAL A 293 -14.78 6.60 -13.84
CA VAL A 293 -16.02 6.29 -13.11
C VAL A 293 -17.13 6.35 -14.14
N ASP A 294 -17.74 5.21 -14.45
CA ASP A 294 -18.96 5.24 -15.25
C ASP A 294 -19.95 6.18 -14.54
N PRO A 295 -20.54 7.16 -15.23
CA PRO A 295 -21.62 7.90 -14.65
C PRO A 295 -22.67 6.87 -14.18
N ALA A 296 -23.17 7.03 -12.96
CA ALA A 296 -24.26 6.19 -12.50
C ALA A 296 -25.30 6.16 -13.61
N PRO A 297 -25.81 4.98 -14.01
CA PRO A 297 -26.88 4.94 -15.00
C PRO A 297 -27.93 5.92 -14.52
N ASP A 298 -28.27 6.90 -15.37
CA ASP A 298 -29.40 7.78 -15.11
C ASP A 298 -30.52 6.86 -14.68
N VAL A 299 -30.92 6.96 -13.42
CA VAL A 299 -32.14 6.30 -12.97
C VAL A 299 -33.25 7.02 -13.72
N LEU A 300 -33.54 6.48 -14.89
CA LEU A 300 -34.76 6.86 -15.64
C LEU A 300 -35.88 6.55 -14.65
N ILE A 301 -36.29 7.57 -13.91
CA ILE A 301 -37.57 7.51 -13.19
C ILE A 301 -38.61 7.35 -14.29
N PRO A 302 -39.24 6.16 -14.42
CA PRO A 302 -40.24 5.97 -15.48
C PRO A 302 -41.24 7.10 -15.36
N ALA A 303 -41.57 7.74 -16.49
CA ALA A 303 -42.50 8.88 -16.56
C ALA A 303 -43.83 8.60 -15.83
N GLN A 304 -44.24 7.34 -15.75
CA GLN A 304 -45.40 6.85 -14.99
C GLN A 304 -45.40 7.15 -13.48
N ARG A 305 -44.25 7.44 -12.83
CA ARG A 305 -44.26 7.87 -11.43
C ARG A 305 -44.46 9.35 -11.23
N ARG A 306 -44.26 10.19 -12.25
CA ARG A 306 -44.58 11.64 -12.17
C ARG A 306 -46.09 11.89 -12.19
N ASP A 307 -46.82 11.16 -13.04
CA ASP A 307 -48.28 11.34 -13.16
C ASP A 307 -49.04 10.83 -11.93
N SER A 308 -48.51 9.82 -11.22
CA SER A 308 -49.11 9.33 -9.97
C SER A 308 -48.88 10.25 -8.76
N MET A 309 -47.85 11.05 -8.76
CA MET A 309 -47.62 12.04 -7.69
C MET A 309 -48.41 13.35 -7.91
N GLU A 310 -48.60 13.78 -9.17
CA GLU A 310 -49.43 14.93 -9.48
C GLU A 310 -50.93 14.65 -9.26
N THR A 311 -51.38 13.43 -9.58
CA THR A 311 -52.78 13.02 -9.33
C THR A 311 -53.08 12.75 -7.86
N ALA A 312 -52.08 12.39 -7.03
CA ALA A 312 -52.26 12.26 -5.59
C ALA A 312 -52.31 13.61 -4.88
N GLY A 313 -51.56 14.62 -5.37
CA GLY A 313 -51.60 15.98 -4.84
C GLY A 313 -52.90 16.72 -5.12
N ALA A 314 -53.58 16.41 -6.27
CA ALA A 314 -54.83 17.03 -6.63
C ALA A 314 -56.06 16.50 -5.89
N ARG A 315 -56.00 15.31 -5.29
CA ARG A 315 -57.13 14.69 -4.57
C ARG A 315 -57.24 15.10 -3.10
N THR A 316 -56.27 15.81 -2.53
CA THR A 316 -56.29 16.26 -1.13
C THR A 316 -56.91 17.67 -0.94
N ALA A 317 -57.31 18.34 -2.04
CA ALA A 317 -57.82 19.75 -1.99
C ALA A 317 -59.35 19.89 -2.03
N SER A 318 -60.13 18.80 -2.04
CA SER A 318 -61.59 18.87 -2.01
C SER A 318 -62.23 17.98 -0.96
N ARG A 319 -62.38 18.50 0.22
CA ARG A 319 -63.23 17.92 1.28
C ARG A 319 -64.39 18.88 1.48
N PRO A 320 -65.64 18.54 1.13
CA PRO A 320 -66.79 19.28 1.60
C PRO A 320 -67.16 18.84 2.99
N ASP A 321 -67.45 19.84 3.79
CA ASP A 321 -68.11 19.82 5.06
C ASP A 321 -69.49 19.15 4.97
N LYS A 322 -69.74 18.16 5.83
CA LYS A 322 -71.08 17.63 6.16
C LYS A 322 -71.18 17.31 7.60
N THR A 323 -71.77 18.24 8.32
CA THR A 323 -72.52 18.01 9.56
C THR A 323 -73.67 17.07 9.28
N ASP A 324 -73.82 16.00 10.06
CA ASP A 324 -75.05 15.27 10.25
C ASP A 324 -75.14 14.69 11.69
N PRO A 325 -76.33 14.67 12.32
CA PRO A 325 -76.52 14.46 13.72
C PRO A 325 -76.68 13.00 14.15
N ALA A 326 -76.49 12.73 15.42
CA ALA A 326 -76.62 11.45 16.07
C ALA A 326 -78.01 10.87 16.08
N PRO A 327 -78.22 9.51 16.00
CA PRO A 327 -79.46 8.84 16.35
C PRO A 327 -79.51 8.44 17.85
N PRO A 328 -80.74 8.29 18.40
CA PRO A 328 -80.95 8.07 19.82
C PRO A 328 -80.83 6.57 20.20
N ASP A 329 -80.73 6.40 21.52
CA ASP A 329 -80.67 5.15 22.26
C ASP A 329 -81.75 4.10 21.91
N GLU A 330 -81.31 2.81 21.83
CA GLU A 330 -81.89 1.64 22.48
C GLU A 330 -80.86 0.55 22.64
#